data_627e62617985ea353dbd41c58f9502f6
#
_entry.id   627e62617985ea353dbd41c58f9502f6
#
_cell.length_a   1.000
_cell.length_b   1.000
_cell.length_c   1.000
_cell.angle_alpha   90.00
_cell.angle_beta   90.00
_cell.angle_gamma   90.00
#
_symmetry.space_group_name_H-M   'P 1'
#
loop_
_entity.id
_entity.type
_entity.pdbx_description
1 polymer ?
#
loop_
_entity_poly.entity_id
_entity_poly.type
_entity_poly.pdbx_seq_one_letter_code
_entity_poly.pdbx_strand_id
1 'polypeptide(L)'
;MQEIRVVIVDDDPLVRSALSHFVSRAPEITVVAQAEDGREALTTVEREKPDVVMMDVQMPEMNGIEATAAIAQRWPDVRILAVTTLDGSDTVLPMLSAGASGYLLKDSSAEDIVTGVREVFAGQSSLSPRIASMLIRHVRDSTPAATAADALEPLTDREEEVLQCLAKGMSNAEIAKALIVSEGTVKAHLGRMMSKWHLRDRVQILVTAAHAGLVTFR
;
A
#
# COMPACT_ATOMS: atom_id res chain seq x y z
N MET A 1 0.84 -7.55 -22.86
CA MET A 1 0.64 -7.12 -21.44
C MET A 1 1.94 -6.50 -20.99
N GLN A 2 1.91 -5.49 -20.14
CA GLN A 2 3.13 -4.91 -19.57
C GLN A 2 3.71 -5.89 -18.55
N GLU A 3 5.01 -6.16 -18.61
CA GLU A 3 5.73 -6.98 -17.66
C GLU A 3 5.83 -6.24 -16.31
N ILE A 4 5.60 -6.94 -15.20
CA ILE A 4 5.74 -6.42 -13.83
C ILE A 4 7.01 -7.01 -13.22
N ARG A 5 8.00 -6.18 -12.95
CA ARG A 5 9.27 -6.56 -12.35
C ARG A 5 9.19 -6.54 -10.84
N VAL A 6 9.41 -7.68 -10.20
CA VAL A 6 9.23 -7.84 -8.75
C VAL A 6 10.55 -8.19 -8.07
N VAL A 7 10.82 -7.53 -6.94
CA VAL A 7 11.85 -7.93 -5.97
C VAL A 7 11.14 -8.51 -4.73
N ILE A 8 11.64 -9.62 -4.21
CA ILE A 8 11.11 -10.25 -2.98
C ILE A 8 12.15 -10.08 -1.88
N VAL A 9 11.72 -9.54 -0.74
CA VAL A 9 12.56 -9.24 0.43
C VAL A 9 11.97 -9.92 1.65
N ASP A 10 12.71 -10.89 2.20
CA ASP A 10 12.30 -11.69 3.36
C ASP A 10 13.55 -12.39 3.92
N ASP A 11 13.73 -12.50 5.22
CA ASP A 11 14.90 -13.17 5.80
C ASP A 11 14.83 -14.72 5.71
N ASP A 12 13.62 -15.28 5.61
CA ASP A 12 13.43 -16.72 5.46
C ASP A 12 13.53 -17.16 3.98
N PRO A 13 14.56 -17.95 3.61
CA PRO A 13 14.74 -18.42 2.23
C PRO A 13 13.62 -19.33 1.73
N LEU A 14 12.90 -20.02 2.63
CA LEU A 14 11.75 -20.85 2.25
C LEU A 14 10.56 -19.98 1.85
N VAL A 15 10.33 -18.88 2.59
CA VAL A 15 9.28 -17.90 2.27
C VAL A 15 9.61 -17.21 0.95
N ARG A 16 10.86 -16.76 0.72
CA ARG A 16 11.26 -16.18 -0.57
C ARG A 16 11.01 -17.14 -1.73
N SER A 17 11.35 -18.43 -1.55
CA SER A 17 11.11 -19.46 -2.57
C SER A 17 9.62 -19.66 -2.84
N ALA A 18 8.80 -19.74 -1.80
CA ALA A 18 7.35 -19.92 -1.92
C ALA A 18 6.70 -18.73 -2.63
N LEU A 19 7.00 -17.49 -2.19
CA LEU A 19 6.49 -16.27 -2.82
C LEU A 19 6.91 -16.18 -4.30
N SER A 20 8.18 -16.49 -4.61
CA SER A 20 8.68 -16.55 -5.98
C SER A 20 7.88 -17.55 -6.83
N HIS A 21 7.61 -18.74 -6.28
CA HIS A 21 6.79 -19.73 -6.97
C HIS A 21 5.36 -19.26 -7.21
N PHE A 22 4.74 -18.57 -6.22
CA PHE A 22 3.38 -18.09 -6.35
C PHE A 22 3.24 -17.03 -7.46
N VAL A 23 4.10 -16.01 -7.44
CA VAL A 23 4.01 -14.91 -8.42
C VAL A 23 4.45 -15.33 -9.82
N SER A 24 5.40 -16.29 -9.95
CA SER A 24 5.84 -16.81 -11.26
C SER A 24 4.76 -17.59 -12.02
N ARG A 25 3.65 -17.92 -11.38
CA ARG A 25 2.47 -18.53 -12.06
C ARG A 25 1.71 -17.51 -12.92
N ALA A 26 1.92 -16.23 -12.71
CA ALA A 26 1.35 -15.15 -13.53
C ALA A 26 2.37 -14.75 -14.61
N PRO A 27 2.07 -14.97 -15.90
CA PRO A 27 3.06 -14.83 -16.98
C PRO A 27 3.56 -13.40 -17.16
N GLU A 28 2.85 -12.42 -16.65
CA GLU A 28 3.24 -11.01 -16.68
C GLU A 28 4.11 -10.58 -15.50
N ILE A 29 4.32 -11.44 -14.48
CA ILE A 29 5.12 -11.10 -13.29
C ILE A 29 6.47 -11.82 -13.37
N THR A 30 7.55 -11.04 -13.31
CA THR A 30 8.92 -11.54 -13.31
C THR A 30 9.62 -11.19 -12.00
N VAL A 31 10.06 -12.19 -11.24
CA VAL A 31 10.93 -11.98 -10.08
C VAL A 31 12.34 -11.70 -10.59
N VAL A 32 12.78 -10.45 -10.49
CA VAL A 32 14.09 -10.02 -11.02
C VAL A 32 15.23 -10.18 -10.03
N ALA A 33 14.92 -10.18 -8.73
CA ALA A 33 15.90 -10.46 -7.67
C ALA A 33 15.19 -10.79 -6.35
N GLN A 34 16.01 -11.24 -5.39
CA GLN A 34 15.62 -11.46 -4.00
C GLN A 34 16.62 -10.78 -3.07
N ALA A 35 16.21 -10.46 -1.85
CA ALA A 35 17.06 -9.89 -0.81
C ALA A 35 16.66 -10.52 0.56
N GLU A 36 17.60 -10.58 1.50
CA GLU A 36 17.38 -11.21 2.81
C GLU A 36 17.18 -10.21 3.95
N ASP A 37 17.45 -8.93 3.70
CA ASP A 37 17.22 -7.84 4.65
C ASP A 37 16.95 -6.50 3.95
N GLY A 38 16.65 -5.46 4.74
CA GLY A 38 16.35 -4.13 4.22
C GLY A 38 17.56 -3.44 3.58
N ARG A 39 18.81 -3.72 4.01
CA ARG A 39 20.02 -3.14 3.41
C ARG A 39 20.26 -3.70 2.03
N GLU A 40 20.17 -5.02 1.89
CA GLU A 40 20.27 -5.68 0.59
C GLU A 40 19.12 -5.25 -0.33
N ALA A 41 17.91 -5.05 0.22
CA ALA A 41 16.77 -4.54 -0.54
C ALA A 41 17.08 -3.19 -1.19
N LEU A 42 17.69 -2.23 -0.47
CA LEU A 42 18.05 -0.92 -1.03
C LEU A 42 19.00 -1.04 -2.22
N THR A 43 20.06 -1.83 -2.08
CA THR A 43 21.05 -2.03 -3.15
C THR A 43 20.46 -2.77 -4.35
N THR A 44 19.55 -3.72 -4.07
CA THR A 44 18.84 -4.48 -5.10
C THR A 44 17.85 -3.61 -5.86
N VAL A 45 17.07 -2.76 -5.19
CA VAL A 45 16.15 -1.81 -5.84
C VAL A 45 16.90 -0.82 -6.72
N GLU A 46 18.04 -0.30 -6.27
CA GLU A 46 18.87 0.62 -7.06
C GLU A 46 19.37 -0.03 -8.36
N ARG A 47 19.83 -1.28 -8.28
CA ARG A 47 20.36 -2.04 -9.42
C ARG A 47 19.26 -2.49 -10.38
N GLU A 48 18.21 -3.11 -9.85
CA GLU A 48 17.19 -3.80 -10.64
C GLU A 48 16.06 -2.89 -11.11
N LYS A 49 15.82 -1.78 -10.41
CA LYS A 49 14.71 -0.83 -10.68
C LYS A 49 13.39 -1.55 -10.87
N PRO A 50 12.90 -2.31 -9.86
CA PRO A 50 11.66 -3.05 -9.95
C PRO A 50 10.46 -2.12 -9.97
N ASP A 51 9.33 -2.63 -10.46
CA ASP A 51 8.03 -1.96 -10.35
C ASP A 51 7.43 -2.16 -8.96
N VAL A 52 7.59 -3.38 -8.40
CA VAL A 52 7.02 -3.75 -7.10
C VAL A 52 8.08 -4.44 -6.23
N VAL A 53 8.12 -4.08 -4.96
CA VAL A 53 8.87 -4.78 -3.91
C VAL A 53 7.87 -5.47 -2.99
N MET A 54 7.96 -6.80 -2.89
CA MET A 54 7.28 -7.56 -1.84
C MET A 54 8.20 -7.56 -0.61
N MET A 55 7.74 -6.98 0.50
CA MET A 55 8.59 -6.67 1.65
C MET A 55 8.06 -7.33 2.92
N ASP A 56 8.87 -8.18 3.54
CA ASP A 56 8.59 -8.57 4.93
C ASP A 56 8.83 -7.40 5.88
N VAL A 57 8.17 -7.43 7.01
CA VAL A 57 8.27 -6.37 8.03
C VAL A 57 9.39 -6.65 9.02
N GLN A 58 9.52 -7.90 9.49
CA GLN A 58 10.53 -8.28 10.48
C GLN A 58 11.71 -8.95 9.81
N MET A 59 12.82 -8.24 9.76
CA MET A 59 14.09 -8.72 9.23
C MET A 59 15.25 -8.23 10.09
N PRO A 60 16.39 -8.95 10.10
CA PRO A 60 17.59 -8.50 10.80
C PRO A 60 18.19 -7.24 10.15
N GLU A 61 19.14 -6.60 10.80
CA GLU A 61 19.91 -5.44 10.34
C GLU A 61 19.06 -4.20 10.05
N MET A 62 18.23 -4.23 9.03
CA MET A 62 17.26 -3.19 8.67
C MET A 62 15.88 -3.84 8.46
N ASN A 63 14.92 -3.45 9.28
CA ASN A 63 13.55 -3.98 9.17
C ASN A 63 12.82 -3.41 7.93
N GLY A 64 11.67 -4.05 7.58
CA GLY A 64 10.90 -3.68 6.39
C GLY A 64 10.28 -2.28 6.46
N ILE A 65 10.00 -1.76 7.66
CA ILE A 65 9.45 -0.39 7.82
C ILE A 65 10.53 0.64 7.45
N GLU A 66 11.75 0.47 7.96
CA GLU A 66 12.89 1.35 7.64
C GLU A 66 13.25 1.27 6.15
N ALA A 67 13.30 0.05 5.60
CA ALA A 67 13.57 -0.16 4.18
C ALA A 67 12.48 0.47 3.31
N THR A 68 11.20 0.31 3.68
CA THR A 68 10.07 0.91 2.98
C THR A 68 10.17 2.44 2.96
N ALA A 69 10.45 3.07 4.09
CA ALA A 69 10.62 4.52 4.16
C ALA A 69 11.75 5.01 3.25
N ALA A 70 12.90 4.33 3.26
CA ALA A 70 14.05 4.66 2.44
C ALA A 70 13.77 4.47 0.93
N ILE A 71 13.11 3.37 0.54
CA ILE A 71 12.72 3.11 -0.86
C ILE A 71 11.70 4.15 -1.32
N ALA A 72 10.67 4.41 -0.51
CA ALA A 72 9.62 5.36 -0.83
C ALA A 72 10.17 6.77 -1.08
N GLN A 73 11.18 7.18 -0.32
CA GLN A 73 11.82 8.48 -0.46
C GLN A 73 12.73 8.57 -1.70
N ARG A 74 13.53 7.51 -1.98
CA ARG A 74 14.55 7.54 -3.04
C ARG A 74 13.99 7.17 -4.41
N TRP A 75 13.01 6.26 -4.46
CA TRP A 75 12.41 5.72 -5.68
C TRP A 75 10.88 5.74 -5.57
N PRO A 76 10.25 6.93 -5.70
CA PRO A 76 8.82 7.11 -5.47
C PRO A 76 7.92 6.32 -6.44
N ASP A 77 8.44 5.89 -7.57
CA ASP A 77 7.70 5.07 -8.55
C ASP A 77 7.65 3.59 -8.18
N VAL A 78 8.56 3.12 -7.32
CA VAL A 78 8.58 1.73 -6.84
C VAL A 78 7.45 1.53 -5.84
N ARG A 79 6.57 0.57 -6.11
CA ARG A 79 5.45 0.21 -5.23
C ARG A 79 5.89 -0.84 -4.21
N ILE A 80 5.37 -0.75 -2.99
CA ILE A 80 5.74 -1.67 -1.91
C ILE A 80 4.50 -2.39 -1.43
N LEU A 81 4.52 -3.73 -1.53
CA LEU A 81 3.51 -4.64 -0.99
C LEU A 81 4.11 -5.34 0.23
N ALA A 82 3.66 -4.98 1.42
CA ALA A 82 4.05 -5.72 2.63
C ALA A 82 3.44 -7.12 2.61
N VAL A 83 4.26 -8.14 2.89
CA VAL A 83 3.82 -9.54 3.00
C VAL A 83 4.45 -10.15 4.24
N THR A 84 3.69 -10.29 5.32
CA THR A 84 4.22 -10.63 6.65
C THR A 84 3.26 -11.51 7.45
N THR A 85 3.75 -12.11 8.52
CA THR A 85 2.91 -12.82 9.50
C THR A 85 2.23 -11.90 10.49
N LEU A 86 2.62 -10.62 10.54
CA LEU A 86 2.18 -9.65 11.54
C LEU A 86 0.93 -8.89 11.05
N ASP A 87 -0.05 -8.80 11.93
CA ASP A 87 -1.32 -8.12 11.66
C ASP A 87 -1.73 -7.13 12.77
N GLY A 88 -0.80 -6.82 13.68
CA GLY A 88 -1.02 -5.84 14.74
C GLY A 88 -0.99 -4.39 14.23
N SER A 89 -1.75 -3.50 14.90
CA SER A 89 -1.76 -2.06 14.56
C SER A 89 -0.40 -1.39 14.73
N ASP A 90 0.40 -1.88 15.66
CA ASP A 90 1.78 -1.47 15.94
C ASP A 90 2.77 -1.79 14.80
N THR A 91 2.35 -2.58 13.84
CA THR A 91 3.15 -2.97 12.67
C THR A 91 2.54 -2.43 11.37
N VAL A 92 1.24 -2.60 11.19
CA VAL A 92 0.54 -2.23 9.96
C VAL A 92 0.57 -0.73 9.71
N LEU A 93 0.24 0.07 10.73
CA LEU A 93 0.21 1.54 10.59
C LEU A 93 1.58 2.14 10.28
N PRO A 94 2.66 1.79 11.03
CA PRO A 94 4.00 2.27 10.68
C PRO A 94 4.42 1.86 9.26
N MET A 95 4.10 0.64 8.83
CA MET A 95 4.44 0.16 7.48
C MET A 95 3.72 0.95 6.39
N LEU A 96 2.42 1.19 6.55
CA LEU A 96 1.64 2.03 5.63
C LEU A 96 2.10 3.49 5.67
N SER A 97 2.37 4.05 6.86
CA SER A 97 2.89 5.42 7.01
C SER A 97 4.27 5.58 6.39
N ALA A 98 5.10 4.53 6.39
CA ALA A 98 6.40 4.51 5.71
C ALA A 98 6.29 4.52 4.18
N GLY A 99 5.10 4.25 3.63
CA GLY A 99 4.85 4.34 2.19
C GLY A 99 4.49 3.00 1.52
N ALA A 100 4.13 1.96 2.27
CA ALA A 100 3.61 0.74 1.65
C ALA A 100 2.28 1.02 0.94
N SER A 101 2.15 0.51 -0.28
CA SER A 101 0.95 0.65 -1.13
C SER A 101 -0.07 -0.46 -0.89
N GLY A 102 0.34 -1.53 -0.19
CA GLY A 102 -0.52 -2.65 0.17
C GLY A 102 0.05 -3.44 1.34
N TYR A 103 -0.81 -4.29 1.94
CA TYR A 103 -0.45 -5.11 3.08
C TYR A 103 -1.21 -6.43 3.06
N LEU A 104 -0.50 -7.53 2.90
CA LEU A 104 -1.02 -8.88 2.91
C LEU A 104 -0.38 -9.71 4.03
N LEU A 105 -1.08 -10.74 4.45
CA LEU A 105 -0.55 -11.71 5.38
C LEU A 105 0.10 -12.87 4.63
N LYS A 106 1.16 -13.48 5.18
CA LYS A 106 1.86 -14.64 4.59
C LYS A 106 0.98 -15.90 4.47
N ASP A 107 -0.16 -15.94 5.16
CA ASP A 107 -1.19 -16.99 5.03
C ASP A 107 -2.22 -16.70 3.92
N SER A 108 -2.07 -15.59 3.19
CA SER A 108 -2.91 -15.27 2.04
C SER A 108 -2.70 -16.32 0.92
N SER A 109 -3.75 -16.56 0.14
CA SER A 109 -3.65 -17.49 -0.99
C SER A 109 -2.67 -16.98 -2.06
N ALA A 110 -2.12 -17.89 -2.88
CA ALA A 110 -1.27 -17.52 -4.00
C ALA A 110 -2.00 -16.57 -4.98
N GLU A 111 -3.31 -16.72 -5.14
CA GLU A 111 -4.13 -15.86 -5.99
C GLU A 111 -4.26 -14.44 -5.41
N ASP A 112 -4.41 -14.31 -4.08
CA ASP A 112 -4.45 -13.00 -3.40
C ASP A 112 -3.12 -12.28 -3.52
N ILE A 113 -1.99 -13.02 -3.38
CA ILE A 113 -0.65 -12.44 -3.52
C ILE A 113 -0.42 -11.92 -4.94
N VAL A 114 -0.74 -12.72 -5.97
CA VAL A 114 -0.65 -12.30 -7.37
C VAL A 114 -1.55 -11.10 -7.66
N THR A 115 -2.78 -11.12 -7.14
CA THR A 115 -3.73 -10.01 -7.27
C THR A 115 -3.19 -8.76 -6.59
N GLY A 116 -2.62 -8.90 -5.38
CA GLY A 116 -1.99 -7.80 -4.65
C GLY A 116 -0.86 -7.13 -5.43
N VAL A 117 0.02 -7.91 -6.07
CA VAL A 117 1.09 -7.36 -6.93
C VAL A 117 0.49 -6.56 -8.09
N ARG A 118 -0.53 -7.09 -8.76
CA ARG A 118 -1.22 -6.39 -9.88
C ARG A 118 -1.88 -5.08 -9.43
N GLU A 119 -2.54 -5.11 -8.28
CA GLU A 119 -3.25 -3.95 -7.73
C GLU A 119 -2.29 -2.82 -7.39
N VAL A 120 -1.21 -3.12 -6.63
CA VAL A 120 -0.23 -2.09 -6.26
C VAL A 120 0.51 -1.55 -7.49
N PHE A 121 0.84 -2.40 -8.47
CA PHE A 121 1.41 -1.97 -9.75
C PHE A 121 0.47 -1.01 -10.49
N ALA A 122 -0.83 -1.29 -10.51
CA ALA A 122 -1.85 -0.42 -11.12
C ALA A 122 -2.15 0.86 -10.31
N GLY A 123 -1.41 1.13 -9.22
CA GLY A 123 -1.65 2.27 -8.33
C GLY A 123 -2.90 2.13 -7.47
N GLN A 124 -3.41 0.91 -7.35
CA GLN A 124 -4.50 0.56 -6.43
C GLN A 124 -3.89 0.08 -5.11
N SER A 125 -4.70 0.04 -4.06
CA SER A 125 -4.27 -0.53 -2.78
C SER A 125 -4.70 -1.98 -2.66
N SER A 126 -3.82 -2.82 -2.15
CA SER A 126 -4.11 -4.20 -1.79
C SER A 126 -4.03 -4.36 -0.28
N LEU A 127 -5.18 -4.49 0.36
CA LEU A 127 -5.30 -4.71 1.80
C LEU A 127 -6.19 -5.92 2.02
N SER A 128 -5.72 -6.90 2.79
CA SER A 128 -6.60 -7.98 3.19
C SER A 128 -7.78 -7.44 4.02
N PRO A 129 -8.97 -8.08 3.98
CA PRO A 129 -10.14 -7.61 4.73
C PRO A 129 -9.88 -7.44 6.23
N ARG A 130 -9.01 -8.28 6.80
CA ARG A 130 -8.60 -8.22 8.20
C ARG A 130 -7.81 -6.94 8.48
N ILE A 131 -6.86 -6.59 7.61
CA ILE A 131 -6.04 -5.37 7.72
C ILE A 131 -6.91 -4.12 7.53
N ALA A 132 -7.78 -4.10 6.53
CA ALA A 132 -8.72 -3.01 6.32
C ALA A 132 -9.62 -2.78 7.56
N SER A 133 -10.16 -3.84 8.13
CA SER A 133 -10.99 -3.76 9.35
C SER A 133 -10.21 -3.25 10.56
N MET A 134 -8.92 -3.56 10.68
CA MET A 134 -8.07 -3.09 11.76
C MET A 134 -7.73 -1.61 11.61
N LEU A 135 -7.41 -1.16 10.39
CA LEU A 135 -7.20 0.26 10.09
C LEU A 135 -8.43 1.09 10.47
N ILE A 136 -9.61 0.61 10.09
CA ILE A 136 -10.90 1.24 10.45
C ILE A 136 -11.02 1.38 11.98
N ARG A 137 -10.75 0.33 12.75
CA ARG A 137 -10.82 0.39 14.22
C ARG A 137 -9.81 1.38 14.79
N HIS A 138 -8.56 1.32 14.35
CA HIS A 138 -7.51 2.20 14.90
C HIS A 138 -7.80 3.68 14.67
N VAL A 139 -8.27 4.05 13.48
CA VAL A 139 -8.67 5.44 13.17
C VAL A 139 -9.84 5.88 14.06
N ARG A 140 -10.78 4.99 14.33
CA ARG A 140 -11.92 5.26 15.22
C ARG A 140 -11.51 5.54 16.66
N ASP A 141 -10.46 4.86 17.11
CA ASP A 141 -9.98 4.93 18.49
C ASP A 141 -8.90 6.03 18.68
N SER A 142 -8.36 6.58 17.57
CA SER A 142 -7.38 7.67 17.60
C SER A 142 -8.08 9.02 17.79
N THR A 143 -7.61 9.80 18.76
CA THR A 143 -8.04 11.20 18.91
C THR A 143 -7.44 12.02 17.76
N PRO A 144 -8.23 12.79 16.98
CA PRO A 144 -7.69 13.59 15.89
C PRO A 144 -6.63 14.57 16.40
N ALA A 145 -5.46 14.59 15.79
CA ALA A 145 -4.48 15.64 16.01
C ALA A 145 -4.97 16.91 15.29
N ALA A 146 -5.63 17.80 16.01
CA ALA A 146 -6.23 19.04 15.48
C ALA A 146 -5.26 19.93 14.68
N THR A 147 -3.95 19.71 14.80
CA THR A 147 -2.91 20.48 14.10
C THR A 147 -2.55 19.93 12.71
N ALA A 148 -2.92 18.69 12.37
CA ALA A 148 -2.56 18.08 11.09
C ALA A 148 -3.53 18.46 9.96
N ALA A 149 -4.80 18.72 10.27
CA ALA A 149 -5.81 19.11 9.28
C ALA A 149 -5.53 20.48 8.66
N ASP A 150 -5.05 21.44 9.45
CA ASP A 150 -4.77 22.81 9.00
C ASP A 150 -3.57 22.90 8.04
N ALA A 151 -2.75 21.87 7.97
CA ALA A 151 -1.57 21.79 7.10
C ALA A 151 -1.86 21.20 5.72
N LEU A 152 -3.04 20.57 5.53
CA LEU A 152 -3.41 19.95 4.26
C LEU A 152 -4.17 20.93 3.36
N GLU A 153 -3.89 20.88 2.06
CA GLU A 153 -4.71 21.60 1.09
C GLU A 153 -6.17 21.12 1.16
N PRO A 154 -7.17 22.03 1.27
CA PRO A 154 -8.56 21.65 1.45
C PRO A 154 -9.10 20.86 0.25
N LEU A 155 -9.90 19.85 0.54
CA LEU A 155 -10.61 19.10 -0.47
C LEU A 155 -11.84 19.88 -0.96
N THR A 156 -12.22 19.63 -2.20
CA THR A 156 -13.53 20.05 -2.71
C THR A 156 -14.61 19.10 -2.18
N ASP A 157 -15.88 19.56 -2.14
CA ASP A 157 -17.02 18.74 -1.69
C ASP A 157 -17.05 17.37 -2.35
N ARG A 158 -16.69 17.31 -3.64
CA ARG A 158 -16.68 16.06 -4.42
C ARG A 158 -15.52 15.14 -4.06
N GLU A 159 -14.37 15.69 -3.73
CA GLU A 159 -13.21 14.93 -3.23
C GLU A 159 -13.51 14.39 -1.83
N GLU A 160 -14.21 15.16 -0.98
CA GLU A 160 -14.65 14.69 0.33
C GLU A 160 -15.64 13.52 0.22
N GLU A 161 -16.62 13.59 -0.67
CA GLU A 161 -17.55 12.48 -0.93
C GLU A 161 -16.80 11.22 -1.36
N VAL A 162 -15.82 11.34 -2.26
CA VAL A 162 -14.96 10.24 -2.69
C VAL A 162 -14.13 9.70 -1.51
N LEU A 163 -13.55 10.59 -0.69
CA LEU A 163 -12.81 10.22 0.51
C LEU A 163 -13.66 9.45 1.51
N GLN A 164 -14.90 9.88 1.76
CA GLN A 164 -15.82 9.17 2.66
C GLN A 164 -16.21 7.78 2.15
N CYS A 165 -16.36 7.61 0.84
CA CYS A 165 -16.58 6.30 0.24
C CYS A 165 -15.34 5.41 0.34
N LEU A 166 -14.16 5.99 0.08
CA LEU A 166 -12.86 5.31 0.23
C LEU A 166 -12.65 4.81 1.66
N ALA A 167 -12.98 5.63 2.65
CA ALA A 167 -12.92 5.29 4.07
C ALA A 167 -13.85 4.13 4.47
N LYS A 168 -14.90 3.88 3.71
CA LYS A 168 -15.77 2.69 3.86
C LYS A 168 -15.21 1.42 3.19
N GLY A 169 -14.00 1.48 2.64
CA GLY A 169 -13.35 0.36 1.95
C GLY A 169 -13.88 0.10 0.54
N MET A 170 -14.63 1.04 -0.04
CA MET A 170 -15.24 0.84 -1.37
C MET A 170 -14.19 0.85 -2.47
N SER A 171 -14.33 -0.06 -3.43
CA SER A 171 -13.59 -0.07 -4.70
C SER A 171 -14.00 1.11 -5.58
N ASN A 172 -13.19 1.42 -6.61
CA ASN A 172 -13.53 2.50 -7.56
C ASN A 172 -14.88 2.26 -8.25
N ALA A 173 -15.21 1.01 -8.56
CA ALA A 173 -16.50 0.63 -9.15
C ALA A 173 -17.67 0.89 -8.20
N GLU A 174 -17.51 0.55 -6.92
CA GLU A 174 -18.54 0.80 -5.89
C GLU A 174 -18.71 2.29 -5.61
N ILE A 175 -17.61 3.07 -5.54
CA ILE A 175 -17.65 4.52 -5.40
C ILE A 175 -18.35 5.15 -6.61
N ALA A 176 -17.99 4.72 -7.83
CA ALA A 176 -18.61 5.19 -9.07
C ALA A 176 -20.12 4.99 -9.05
N LYS A 177 -20.57 3.80 -8.63
CA LYS A 177 -21.98 3.46 -8.49
C LYS A 177 -22.67 4.30 -7.39
N ALA A 178 -22.05 4.43 -6.23
CA ALA A 178 -22.60 5.19 -5.09
C ALA A 178 -22.77 6.68 -5.40
N LEU A 179 -21.81 7.28 -6.10
CA LEU A 179 -21.79 8.70 -6.45
C LEU A 179 -22.35 9.02 -7.83
N ILE A 180 -22.83 8.01 -8.57
CA ILE A 180 -23.43 8.14 -9.93
C ILE A 180 -22.46 8.84 -10.90
N VAL A 181 -21.23 8.33 -10.96
CA VAL A 181 -20.16 8.80 -11.85
C VAL A 181 -19.47 7.62 -12.55
N SER A 182 -18.55 7.88 -13.48
CA SER A 182 -17.70 6.84 -14.05
C SER A 182 -16.53 6.48 -13.14
N GLU A 183 -16.00 5.26 -13.25
CA GLU A 183 -14.75 4.89 -12.56
C GLU A 183 -13.57 5.80 -12.93
N GLY A 184 -13.54 6.26 -14.19
CA GLY A 184 -12.54 7.23 -14.64
C GLY A 184 -12.64 8.55 -13.88
N THR A 185 -13.87 9.00 -13.55
CA THR A 185 -14.09 10.19 -12.72
C THR A 185 -13.60 9.98 -11.30
N VAL A 186 -13.85 8.80 -10.70
CA VAL A 186 -13.32 8.45 -9.37
C VAL A 186 -11.79 8.46 -9.37
N LYS A 187 -11.16 7.82 -10.36
CA LYS A 187 -9.68 7.84 -10.52
C LYS A 187 -9.14 9.27 -10.65
N ALA A 188 -9.83 10.15 -11.37
CA ALA A 188 -9.44 11.55 -11.51
C ALA A 188 -9.52 12.33 -10.18
N HIS A 189 -10.54 12.07 -9.33
CA HIS A 189 -10.63 12.68 -8.00
C HIS A 189 -9.51 12.17 -7.09
N LEU A 190 -9.26 10.85 -7.04
CA LEU A 190 -8.15 10.27 -6.27
C LEU A 190 -6.81 10.84 -6.73
N GLY A 191 -6.58 10.96 -8.03
CA GLY A 191 -5.36 11.57 -8.59
C GLY A 191 -5.16 13.01 -8.14
N ARG A 192 -6.23 13.83 -8.12
CA ARG A 192 -6.16 15.22 -7.62
C ARG A 192 -5.85 15.28 -6.13
N MET A 193 -6.47 14.43 -5.32
CA MET A 193 -6.18 14.34 -3.88
C MET A 193 -4.72 13.93 -3.64
N MET A 194 -4.21 12.93 -4.37
CA MET A 194 -2.80 12.54 -4.31
C MET A 194 -1.87 13.70 -4.68
N SER A 195 -2.20 14.47 -5.72
CA SER A 195 -1.40 15.63 -6.12
C SER A 195 -1.43 16.75 -5.08
N LYS A 196 -2.60 17.08 -4.51
CA LYS A 196 -2.76 18.11 -3.47
C LYS A 196 -1.95 17.81 -2.22
N TRP A 197 -1.97 16.55 -1.80
CA TRP A 197 -1.33 16.12 -0.55
C TRP A 197 0.05 15.48 -0.76
N HIS A 198 0.57 15.49 -2.00
CA HIS A 198 1.85 14.89 -2.39
C HIS A 198 1.97 13.41 -2.02
N LEU A 199 0.90 12.66 -2.25
CA LEU A 199 0.78 11.24 -1.90
C LEU A 199 0.99 10.34 -3.12
N ARG A 200 1.43 9.09 -2.86
CA ARG A 200 1.82 8.12 -3.89
C ARG A 200 0.67 7.25 -4.37
N ASP A 201 -0.28 6.95 -3.47
CA ASP A 201 -1.37 6.01 -3.73
C ASP A 201 -2.56 6.26 -2.79
N ARG A 202 -3.63 5.50 -3.01
CA ARG A 202 -4.89 5.65 -2.26
C ARG A 202 -4.79 5.25 -0.79
N VAL A 203 -3.84 4.38 -0.41
CA VAL A 203 -3.62 4.03 1.00
C VAL A 203 -3.11 5.25 1.74
N GLN A 204 -2.19 5.98 1.12
CA GLN A 204 -1.65 7.20 1.69
C GLN A 204 -2.73 8.27 1.87
N ILE A 205 -3.71 8.36 0.96
CA ILE A 205 -4.88 9.24 1.15
C ILE A 205 -5.60 8.87 2.45
N LEU A 206 -5.89 7.58 2.66
CA LEU A 206 -6.59 7.10 3.87
C LEU A 206 -5.80 7.36 5.14
N VAL A 207 -4.51 7.02 5.14
CA VAL A 207 -3.62 7.22 6.31
C VAL A 207 -3.52 8.71 6.66
N THR A 208 -3.31 9.56 5.67
CA THR A 208 -3.21 11.01 5.85
C THR A 208 -4.53 11.61 6.34
N ALA A 209 -5.65 11.25 5.71
CA ALA A 209 -6.98 11.70 6.12
C ALA A 209 -7.35 11.24 7.54
N ALA A 210 -6.92 10.03 7.91
CA ALA A 210 -7.10 9.48 9.24
C ALA A 210 -6.33 10.29 10.30
N HIS A 211 -5.05 10.54 10.06
CA HIS A 211 -4.21 11.35 10.95
C HIS A 211 -4.72 12.79 11.08
N ALA A 212 -5.29 13.35 10.01
CA ALA A 212 -5.88 14.68 10.00
C ALA A 212 -7.32 14.73 10.57
N GLY A 213 -7.91 13.58 10.95
CA GLY A 213 -9.28 13.54 11.46
C GLY A 213 -10.37 13.86 10.43
N LEU A 214 -10.03 13.83 9.13
CA LEU A 214 -10.97 14.14 8.02
C LEU A 214 -11.93 13.00 7.72
N VAL A 215 -11.64 11.80 8.20
CA VAL A 215 -12.49 10.61 8.06
C VAL A 215 -12.84 10.04 9.42
N THR A 216 -14.12 9.75 9.62
CA THR A 216 -14.61 8.98 10.76
C THR A 216 -15.26 7.71 10.22
N PHE A 217 -14.70 6.58 10.57
CA PHE A 217 -15.27 5.28 10.18
C PHE A 217 -16.44 4.95 11.11
N ARG A 218 -17.67 5.02 10.58
CA ARG A 218 -18.91 4.61 11.27
C ARG A 218 -19.32 3.22 10.83
#